data_b04fe080e3536681ce3c0df2a00b6031
#
_entry.id   b04fe080e3536681ce3c0df2a00b6031
#
_cell.length_a   1.000
_cell.length_b   1.000
_cell.length_c   1.000
_cell.angle_alpha   90.00
_cell.angle_beta   90.00
_cell.angle_gamma   90.00
#
_symmetry.space_group_name_H-M   'P 1'
#
loop_
_entity.id
_entity.type
_entity.pdbx_description
1 polymer ?
#
loop_
_entity_poly.entity_id
_entity_poly.type
_entity_poly.pdbx_seq_one_letter_code
_entity_poly.pdbx_strand_id
1 'polypeptide(L)'
;MKKILMVLTSHSEMENTDHKTGVWLGEFTDPYYEFIDAGYEVTLASPKGGRPPVDPMSELTENLTGSNRRYQDDEVAKAAFSHTTVLNQIHSANYDAVFYPGGHGPIWDLAVDNNSGILILDFLDSGKPVAAVCHGPAALLNVEHQRPGFLKDKTISSFSDTEETMVGRSGHVPYLLQSKLESLGATVKTALVPFLSHVETDGLLITGQNPLSAGPAAKALIELLEQITV
;
A
#
# COMPACT_ATOMS: atom_id res chain seq x y z
N MET A 1 19.78 12.56 1.71
CA MET A 1 18.86 11.69 2.48
C MET A 1 17.64 11.46 1.61
N LYS A 2 17.29 10.22 1.34
CA LYS A 2 16.12 9.87 0.52
C LYS A 2 14.84 10.19 1.27
N LYS A 3 13.79 10.57 0.52
CA LYS A 3 12.47 10.93 1.06
C LYS A 3 11.41 9.99 0.51
N ILE A 4 10.77 9.27 1.39
CA ILE A 4 9.70 8.32 1.05
C ILE A 4 8.36 8.94 1.42
N LEU A 5 7.41 8.88 0.49
CA LEU A 5 6.01 9.16 0.77
C LEU A 5 5.30 7.84 1.09
N MET A 6 4.55 7.78 2.16
CA MET A 6 3.59 6.68 2.39
C MET A 6 2.17 7.22 2.31
N VAL A 7 1.35 6.61 1.45
CA VAL A 7 -0.04 7.01 1.23
C VAL A 7 -0.97 5.99 1.88
N LEU A 8 -1.68 6.44 2.91
CA LEU A 8 -2.58 5.63 3.74
C LEU A 8 -4.03 5.87 3.33
N THR A 9 -4.90 4.87 3.52
CA THR A 9 -6.34 5.05 3.32
C THR A 9 -6.95 5.98 4.37
N SER A 10 -8.00 6.69 3.99
CA SER A 10 -8.89 7.44 4.90
C SER A 10 -10.25 6.75 5.08
N HIS A 11 -10.44 5.56 4.50
CA HIS A 11 -11.70 4.84 4.53
C HIS A 11 -11.78 3.89 5.71
N SER A 12 -12.90 3.90 6.45
CA SER A 12 -13.04 3.25 7.76
C SER A 12 -14.08 2.13 7.82
N GLU A 13 -14.82 1.89 6.74
CA GLU A 13 -15.98 0.99 6.80
C GLU A 13 -16.00 0.03 5.62
N MET A 14 -16.40 -1.20 5.86
CA MET A 14 -16.79 -2.10 4.77
C MET A 14 -18.27 -1.81 4.46
N GLU A 15 -18.51 -1.13 3.36
CA GLU A 15 -19.85 -0.67 2.98
C GLU A 15 -20.87 -1.82 2.95
N ASN A 16 -22.10 -1.51 3.41
CA ASN A 16 -23.19 -2.47 3.56
C ASN A 16 -22.95 -3.59 4.59
N THR A 17 -22.03 -3.38 5.53
CA THR A 17 -21.76 -4.28 6.65
C THR A 17 -21.55 -3.49 7.93
N ASP A 18 -21.53 -4.18 9.08
CA ASP A 18 -21.15 -3.58 10.36
C ASP A 18 -19.63 -3.65 10.64
N HIS A 19 -18.84 -4.07 9.63
CA HIS A 19 -17.40 -4.24 9.78
C HIS A 19 -16.66 -2.93 9.56
N LYS A 20 -15.74 -2.62 10.46
CA LYS A 20 -14.76 -1.55 10.30
C LYS A 20 -13.54 -2.05 9.55
N THR A 21 -12.86 -1.13 8.88
CA THR A 21 -11.58 -1.35 8.21
C THR A 21 -10.70 -0.11 8.35
N GLY A 22 -9.61 -0.06 7.63
CA GLY A 22 -8.64 1.02 7.67
C GLY A 22 -7.29 0.54 7.15
N VAL A 23 -6.23 1.17 7.64
CA VAL A 23 -4.86 0.73 7.42
C VAL A 23 -4.60 -0.55 8.23
N TRP A 24 -4.03 -1.56 7.60
CA TRP A 24 -3.48 -2.70 8.34
C TRP A 24 -2.19 -2.26 9.05
N LEU A 25 -2.20 -2.25 10.39
CA LEU A 25 -1.16 -1.60 11.17
C LEU A 25 0.26 -2.10 10.85
N GLY A 26 0.46 -3.42 10.72
CA GLY A 26 1.75 -4.00 10.34
C GLY A 26 2.23 -3.58 8.95
N GLU A 27 1.31 -3.36 8.01
CA GLU A 27 1.67 -2.91 6.67
C GLU A 27 2.09 -1.44 6.59
N PHE A 28 1.75 -0.66 7.60
CA PHE A 28 2.31 0.66 7.82
C PHE A 28 3.64 0.57 8.60
N THR A 29 3.66 -0.10 9.74
CA THR A 29 4.79 -0.05 10.67
C THR A 29 6.02 -0.80 10.16
N ASP A 30 5.86 -1.95 9.51
CA ASP A 30 7.00 -2.72 8.98
C ASP A 30 7.76 -1.91 7.92
N PRO A 31 7.13 -1.39 6.84
CA PRO A 31 7.82 -0.52 5.87
C PRO A 31 8.33 0.77 6.47
N TYR A 32 7.56 1.40 7.37
CA TYR A 32 7.95 2.65 8.01
C TYR A 32 9.31 2.51 8.70
N TYR A 33 9.47 1.46 9.50
CA TYR A 33 10.73 1.25 10.20
C TYR A 33 11.85 0.73 9.30
N GLU A 34 11.58 -0.02 8.25
CA GLU A 34 12.59 -0.34 7.25
C GLU A 34 13.17 0.95 6.61
N PHE A 35 12.33 1.94 6.30
CA PHE A 35 12.79 3.22 5.75
C PHE A 35 13.53 4.07 6.79
N ILE A 36 13.01 4.19 8.02
CA ILE A 36 13.66 4.94 9.10
C ILE A 36 15.04 4.35 9.42
N ASP A 37 15.14 3.02 9.53
CA ASP A 37 16.38 2.32 9.86
C ASP A 37 17.39 2.38 8.71
N ALA A 38 16.94 2.53 7.47
CA ALA A 38 17.77 2.85 6.30
C ALA A 38 18.25 4.32 6.27
N GLY A 39 17.81 5.15 7.21
CA GLY A 39 18.18 6.57 7.28
C GLY A 39 17.37 7.46 6.33
N TYR A 40 16.18 7.05 5.91
CA TYR A 40 15.31 7.81 5.02
C TYR A 40 14.31 8.66 5.81
N GLU A 41 13.90 9.78 5.24
CA GLU A 41 12.81 10.60 5.76
C GLU A 41 11.49 10.04 5.25
N VAL A 42 10.50 9.86 6.13
CA VAL A 42 9.17 9.38 5.78
C VAL A 42 8.12 10.45 6.02
N THR A 43 7.33 10.75 4.99
CA THR A 43 6.14 11.60 5.07
C THR A 43 4.90 10.76 4.89
N LEU A 44 3.87 11.00 5.70
CA LEU A 44 2.60 10.31 5.63
C LEU A 44 1.54 11.22 5.00
N ALA A 45 0.79 10.67 4.04
CA ALA A 45 -0.35 11.35 3.43
C ALA A 45 -1.56 10.42 3.39
N SER A 46 -2.74 11.00 3.29
CA SER A 46 -3.98 10.26 3.08
C SER A 46 -4.99 11.13 2.34
N PRO A 47 -6.01 10.57 1.67
CA PRO A 47 -6.99 11.36 0.91
C PRO A 47 -7.59 12.52 1.68
N LYS A 48 -7.94 12.32 2.95
CA LYS A 48 -8.58 13.34 3.81
C LYS A 48 -7.61 14.07 4.73
N GLY A 49 -6.36 13.61 4.87
CA GLY A 49 -5.43 14.08 5.89
C GLY A 49 -5.84 13.67 7.31
N GLY A 50 -5.07 14.12 8.30
CA GLY A 50 -5.32 13.81 9.70
C GLY A 50 -5.02 12.35 10.04
N ARG A 51 -5.71 11.79 11.03
CA ARG A 51 -5.48 10.42 11.50
C ARG A 51 -6.20 9.40 10.60
N PRO A 52 -5.48 8.49 9.93
CA PRO A 52 -6.09 7.39 9.21
C PRO A 52 -6.80 6.41 10.16
N PRO A 53 -7.90 5.77 9.72
CA PRO A 53 -8.47 4.67 10.47
C PRO A 53 -7.52 3.47 10.45
N VAL A 54 -7.53 2.68 11.53
CA VAL A 54 -6.80 1.41 11.63
C VAL A 54 -7.81 0.27 11.54
N ASP A 55 -7.47 -0.77 10.78
CA ASP A 55 -8.28 -1.99 10.75
C ASP A 55 -8.20 -2.68 12.12
N PRO A 56 -9.32 -2.89 12.82
CA PRO A 56 -9.31 -3.47 14.16
C PRO A 56 -8.69 -4.88 14.21
N MET A 57 -8.79 -5.65 13.12
CA MET A 57 -8.20 -6.99 13.06
C MET A 57 -6.67 -6.92 13.09
N SER A 58 -6.06 -5.85 12.60
CA SER A 58 -4.61 -5.68 12.59
C SER A 58 -4.02 -5.39 13.97
N GLU A 59 -4.85 -5.00 14.92
CA GLU A 59 -4.47 -4.73 16.33
C GLU A 59 -4.63 -5.95 17.25
N LEU A 60 -5.15 -7.06 16.73
CA LEU A 60 -5.23 -8.30 17.50
C LEU A 60 -3.82 -8.86 17.78
N THR A 61 -3.65 -9.45 18.96
CA THR A 61 -2.34 -9.90 19.47
C THR A 61 -1.61 -10.83 18.50
N GLU A 62 -2.33 -11.71 17.80
CA GLU A 62 -1.79 -12.63 16.80
C GLU A 62 -1.27 -11.94 15.53
N ASN A 63 -1.72 -10.72 15.27
CA ASN A 63 -1.33 -9.93 14.09
C ASN A 63 -0.25 -8.87 14.41
N LEU A 64 0.15 -8.73 15.68
CA LEU A 64 1.15 -7.75 16.08
C LEU A 64 2.56 -8.19 15.70
N THR A 65 3.23 -7.36 14.90
CA THR A 65 4.64 -7.51 14.53
C THR A 65 5.58 -6.88 15.57
N GLY A 66 6.89 -7.07 15.41
CA GLY A 66 7.89 -6.34 16.19
C GLY A 66 7.81 -4.83 15.96
N SER A 67 7.53 -4.41 14.74
CA SER A 67 7.36 -3.01 14.36
C SER A 67 6.11 -2.39 14.99
N ASN A 68 5.01 -3.14 15.12
CA ASN A 68 3.82 -2.67 15.82
C ASN A 68 4.13 -2.35 17.29
N ARG A 69 4.93 -3.22 17.96
CA ARG A 69 5.36 -2.97 19.34
C ARG A 69 6.26 -1.75 19.45
N ARG A 70 7.22 -1.59 18.53
CA ARG A 70 8.07 -0.40 18.45
C ARG A 70 7.23 0.87 18.28
N TYR A 71 6.22 0.82 17.41
CA TYR A 71 5.30 1.94 17.18
C TYR A 71 4.51 2.33 18.42
N GLN A 72 4.14 1.39 19.29
CA GLN A 72 3.42 1.68 20.53
C GLN A 72 4.22 2.63 21.46
N ASP A 73 5.54 2.56 21.42
CA ASP A 73 6.45 3.37 22.25
C ASP A 73 7.03 4.58 21.51
N ASP A 74 6.77 4.75 20.20
CA ASP A 74 7.33 5.80 19.36
C ASP A 74 6.35 6.96 19.19
N GLU A 75 6.51 8.00 20.02
CA GLU A 75 5.66 9.21 19.99
C GLU A 75 5.82 9.99 18.68
N VAL A 76 6.98 9.93 18.01
CA VAL A 76 7.21 10.63 16.75
C VAL A 76 6.41 9.95 15.63
N ALA A 77 6.48 8.62 15.52
CA ALA A 77 5.71 7.86 14.55
C ALA A 77 4.20 8.00 14.80
N LYS A 78 3.75 7.97 16.06
CA LYS A 78 2.33 8.18 16.42
C LYS A 78 1.84 9.58 16.06
N ALA A 79 2.66 10.59 16.29
CA ALA A 79 2.33 11.97 15.90
C ALA A 79 2.24 12.10 14.38
N ALA A 80 3.20 11.54 13.63
CA ALA A 80 3.16 11.51 12.18
C ALA A 80 1.90 10.81 11.64
N PHE A 81 1.56 9.62 12.18
CA PHE A 81 0.35 8.89 11.81
C PHE A 81 -0.93 9.66 12.12
N SER A 82 -0.95 10.42 13.22
CA SER A 82 -2.14 11.18 13.62
C SER A 82 -2.36 12.47 12.79
N HIS A 83 -1.36 12.92 12.02
CA HIS A 83 -1.36 14.19 11.29
C HIS A 83 -0.89 14.02 9.84
N THR A 84 -1.45 13.05 9.10
CA THR A 84 -1.11 12.88 7.70
C THR A 84 -1.47 14.11 6.88
N THR A 85 -0.67 14.40 5.85
CA THR A 85 -0.94 15.47 4.89
C THR A 85 -2.10 15.07 3.97
N VAL A 86 -2.94 16.04 3.59
CA VAL A 86 -4.00 15.80 2.60
C VAL A 86 -3.37 15.49 1.24
N LEU A 87 -3.78 14.40 0.59
CA LEU A 87 -3.13 13.86 -0.59
C LEU A 87 -3.02 14.85 -1.75
N ASN A 88 -4.02 15.70 -1.95
CA ASN A 88 -4.01 16.72 -3.00
C ASN A 88 -3.00 17.87 -2.79
N GLN A 89 -2.33 17.93 -1.63
CA GLN A 89 -1.26 18.87 -1.33
C GLN A 89 0.13 18.27 -1.54
N ILE A 90 0.20 17.00 -1.91
CA ILE A 90 1.44 16.27 -2.16
C ILE A 90 1.94 16.57 -3.58
N HIS A 91 3.24 16.80 -3.69
CA HIS A 91 3.94 16.97 -4.97
C HIS A 91 5.02 15.90 -5.09
N SER A 92 4.92 15.03 -6.10
CA SER A 92 5.84 13.91 -6.37
C SER A 92 7.31 14.34 -6.47
N ALA A 93 7.56 15.60 -6.91
CA ALA A 93 8.91 16.17 -7.02
C ALA A 93 9.68 16.23 -5.69
N ASN A 94 8.98 16.24 -4.56
CA ASN A 94 9.58 16.35 -3.23
C ASN A 94 10.03 15.00 -2.65
N TYR A 95 9.76 13.90 -3.32
CA TYR A 95 10.00 12.53 -2.82
C TYR A 95 10.77 11.70 -3.85
N ASP A 96 11.48 10.69 -3.37
CA ASP A 96 12.25 9.76 -4.19
C ASP A 96 11.44 8.50 -4.55
N ALA A 97 10.47 8.13 -3.72
CA ALA A 97 9.58 6.99 -3.95
C ALA A 97 8.26 7.15 -3.18
N VAL A 98 7.26 6.32 -3.53
CA VAL A 98 6.00 6.23 -2.82
C VAL A 98 5.66 4.78 -2.46
N PHE A 99 5.09 4.58 -1.27
CA PHE A 99 4.63 3.30 -0.75
C PHE A 99 3.15 3.37 -0.34
N TYR A 100 2.35 2.41 -0.77
CA TYR A 100 0.93 2.26 -0.47
C TYR A 100 0.69 1.04 0.41
N PRO A 101 0.57 1.18 1.74
CA PRO A 101 0.08 0.10 2.60
C PRO A 101 -1.36 -0.26 2.29
N GLY A 102 -1.75 -1.48 2.65
CA GLY A 102 -3.13 -1.92 2.52
C GLY A 102 -3.91 -1.87 3.84
N GLY A 103 -4.60 -2.91 4.14
CA GLY A 103 -5.88 -3.01 4.79
C GLY A 103 -6.95 -2.87 3.71
N HIS A 104 -8.21 -3.12 3.96
CA HIS A 104 -9.23 -3.12 2.92
C HIS A 104 -9.64 -1.71 2.42
N GLY A 105 -9.40 -0.65 3.22
CA GLY A 105 -9.80 0.72 2.89
C GLY A 105 -9.45 1.21 1.48
N PRO A 106 -8.24 0.92 0.92
CA PRO A 106 -7.85 1.31 -0.42
C PRO A 106 -8.81 0.91 -1.55
N ILE A 107 -9.59 -0.17 -1.36
CA ILE A 107 -10.61 -0.63 -2.33
C ILE A 107 -11.68 0.44 -2.56
N TRP A 108 -12.03 1.23 -1.54
CA TRP A 108 -13.10 2.22 -1.60
C TRP A 108 -12.60 3.63 -1.90
N ASP A 109 -11.46 4.05 -1.35
CA ASP A 109 -10.98 5.42 -1.56
C ASP A 109 -9.85 5.52 -2.59
N LEU A 110 -8.72 4.88 -2.40
CA LEU A 110 -7.56 5.01 -3.28
C LEU A 110 -7.81 4.46 -4.69
N ALA A 111 -8.66 3.45 -4.82
CA ALA A 111 -9.05 2.88 -6.10
C ALA A 111 -9.76 3.88 -7.04
N VAL A 112 -10.35 4.94 -6.47
CA VAL A 112 -11.13 5.95 -7.21
C VAL A 112 -10.60 7.38 -7.04
N ASP A 113 -9.58 7.59 -6.21
CA ASP A 113 -8.98 8.90 -5.96
C ASP A 113 -8.08 9.33 -7.13
N ASN A 114 -8.51 10.35 -7.86
CA ASN A 114 -7.77 10.88 -9.01
C ASN A 114 -6.39 11.45 -8.62
N ASN A 115 -6.25 12.04 -7.42
CA ASN A 115 -4.94 12.55 -6.98
C ASN A 115 -3.97 11.40 -6.75
N SER A 116 -4.45 10.26 -6.21
CA SER A 116 -3.65 9.05 -6.05
C SER A 116 -3.17 8.49 -7.39
N GLY A 117 -4.10 8.34 -8.36
CA GLY A 117 -3.75 7.84 -9.69
C GLY A 117 -2.73 8.72 -10.43
N ILE A 118 -2.96 10.05 -10.42
CA ILE A 118 -2.04 11.02 -11.01
C ILE A 118 -0.68 10.97 -10.31
N LEU A 119 -0.66 10.92 -8.98
CA LEU A 119 0.56 10.86 -8.19
C LEU A 119 1.41 9.63 -8.54
N ILE A 120 0.80 8.45 -8.67
CA ILE A 120 1.50 7.22 -9.09
C ILE A 120 2.11 7.41 -10.49
N LEU A 121 1.35 7.96 -11.44
CA LEU A 121 1.85 8.23 -12.78
C LEU A 121 3.02 9.21 -12.78
N ASP A 122 2.94 10.29 -11.98
CA ASP A 122 4.02 11.27 -11.85
C ASP A 122 5.32 10.65 -11.33
N PHE A 123 5.23 9.74 -10.34
CA PHE A 123 6.40 9.01 -9.85
C PHE A 123 7.01 8.15 -10.97
N LEU A 124 6.22 7.30 -11.60
CA LEU A 124 6.69 6.38 -12.63
C LEU A 124 7.25 7.12 -13.86
N ASP A 125 6.58 8.17 -14.33
CA ASP A 125 7.01 8.97 -15.47
C ASP A 125 8.29 9.78 -15.18
N SER A 126 8.55 10.07 -13.89
CA SER A 126 9.77 10.71 -13.42
C SER A 126 10.91 9.71 -13.11
N GLY A 127 10.72 8.43 -13.41
CA GLY A 127 11.72 7.39 -13.15
C GLY A 127 11.84 7.03 -11.66
N LYS A 128 10.81 7.29 -10.84
CA LYS A 128 10.79 7.03 -9.40
C LYS A 128 9.93 5.82 -9.09
N PRO A 129 10.37 4.94 -8.18
CA PRO A 129 9.64 3.72 -7.89
C PRO A 129 8.38 3.95 -7.05
N VAL A 130 7.42 3.06 -7.28
CA VAL A 130 6.14 2.95 -6.57
C VAL A 130 6.03 1.55 -5.98
N ALA A 131 5.69 1.46 -4.70
CA ALA A 131 5.40 0.19 -4.06
C ALA A 131 3.97 0.17 -3.49
N ALA A 132 3.32 -1.01 -3.52
CA ALA A 132 1.99 -1.21 -2.94
C ALA A 132 1.83 -2.65 -2.45
N VAL A 133 1.15 -2.84 -1.31
CA VAL A 133 1.00 -4.18 -0.74
C VAL A 133 -0.44 -4.48 -0.34
N CYS A 134 -0.79 -5.77 -0.31
CA CYS A 134 -2.09 -6.29 0.11
C CYS A 134 -3.21 -5.72 -0.76
N HIS A 135 -4.09 -4.84 -0.22
CA HIS A 135 -5.08 -4.11 -1.00
C HIS A 135 -4.58 -2.72 -1.46
N GLY A 136 -3.37 -2.29 -1.11
CA GLY A 136 -2.74 -1.08 -1.63
C GLY A 136 -2.70 -1.01 -3.17
N PRO A 137 -2.46 -2.13 -3.91
CA PRO A 137 -2.55 -2.17 -5.37
C PRO A 137 -3.91 -1.78 -5.96
N ALA A 138 -4.98 -1.66 -5.16
CA ALA A 138 -6.25 -1.10 -5.62
C ALA A 138 -6.09 0.34 -6.17
N ALA A 139 -5.10 1.10 -5.68
CA ALA A 139 -4.77 2.42 -6.23
C ALA A 139 -4.41 2.38 -7.73
N LEU A 140 -3.92 1.24 -8.24
CA LEU A 140 -3.61 1.05 -9.67
C LEU A 140 -4.86 1.03 -10.54
N LEU A 141 -6.05 0.80 -9.98
CA LEU A 141 -7.32 0.89 -10.72
C LEU A 141 -7.59 2.33 -11.20
N ASN A 142 -7.24 3.33 -10.37
CA ASN A 142 -7.34 4.72 -10.82
C ASN A 142 -6.24 5.06 -11.84
N VAL A 143 -5.04 4.48 -11.72
CA VAL A 143 -3.98 4.63 -12.75
C VAL A 143 -4.47 4.09 -14.09
N GLU A 144 -5.11 2.91 -14.12
CA GLU A 144 -5.73 2.34 -15.33
C GLU A 144 -6.84 3.24 -15.89
N HIS A 145 -7.63 3.88 -15.01
CA HIS A 145 -8.63 4.86 -15.43
C HIS A 145 -8.02 6.11 -16.07
N GLN A 146 -6.93 6.65 -15.52
CA GLN A 146 -6.21 7.82 -16.05
C GLN A 146 -5.41 7.49 -17.31
N ARG A 147 -4.85 6.28 -17.38
CA ARG A 147 -4.02 5.79 -18.49
C ARG A 147 -4.48 4.40 -18.91
N PRO A 148 -5.53 4.30 -19.76
CA PRO A 148 -6.04 2.99 -20.22
C PRO A 148 -4.95 2.12 -20.83
N GLY A 149 -4.90 0.86 -20.40
CA GLY A 149 -3.88 -0.11 -20.80
C GLY A 149 -2.60 -0.08 -19.94
N PHE A 150 -2.57 0.69 -18.87
CA PHE A 150 -1.43 0.71 -17.93
C PHE A 150 -1.16 -0.67 -17.30
N LEU A 151 -2.22 -1.37 -16.91
CA LEU A 151 -2.12 -2.70 -16.29
C LEU A 151 -1.84 -3.82 -17.29
N LYS A 152 -2.05 -3.57 -18.58
CA LYS A 152 -1.81 -4.60 -19.60
C LYS A 152 -0.34 -5.03 -19.58
N ASP A 153 -0.15 -6.36 -19.54
CA ASP A 153 1.16 -7.01 -19.52
C ASP A 153 2.01 -6.72 -18.26
N LYS A 154 1.47 -6.04 -17.25
CA LYS A 154 2.13 -5.87 -15.95
C LYS A 154 2.11 -7.16 -15.15
N THR A 155 3.25 -7.50 -14.55
CA THR A 155 3.36 -8.58 -13.57
C THR A 155 3.37 -7.98 -12.17
N ILE A 156 2.32 -8.27 -11.40
CA ILE A 156 2.11 -7.66 -10.07
C ILE A 156 1.70 -8.73 -9.05
N SER A 157 1.68 -8.34 -7.78
CA SER A 157 1.10 -9.10 -6.69
C SER A 157 0.08 -8.26 -5.94
N SER A 158 -0.92 -8.90 -5.36
CA SER A 158 -1.93 -8.25 -4.51
C SER A 158 -2.56 -9.28 -3.60
N PHE A 159 -3.38 -8.84 -2.65
CA PHE A 159 -4.19 -9.75 -1.84
C PHE A 159 -4.99 -10.67 -2.77
N SER A 160 -4.86 -11.99 -2.57
CA SER A 160 -5.41 -12.97 -3.49
C SER A 160 -6.89 -13.25 -3.19
N ASP A 161 -7.63 -13.70 -4.21
CA ASP A 161 -9.03 -14.12 -4.07
C ASP A 161 -9.17 -15.28 -3.07
N THR A 162 -8.16 -16.14 -3.01
CA THR A 162 -8.10 -17.25 -2.03
C THR A 162 -7.97 -16.70 -0.62
N GLU A 163 -7.05 -15.75 -0.36
CA GLU A 163 -6.90 -15.12 0.94
C GLU A 163 -8.15 -14.36 1.34
N GLU A 164 -8.78 -13.61 0.42
CA GLU A 164 -10.03 -12.89 0.68
C GLU A 164 -11.16 -13.83 1.11
N THR A 165 -11.23 -15.00 0.48
CA THR A 165 -12.19 -16.04 0.84
C THR A 165 -11.87 -16.63 2.21
N MET A 166 -10.61 -16.90 2.50
CA MET A 166 -10.17 -17.50 3.76
C MET A 166 -10.38 -16.56 4.97
N VAL A 167 -10.23 -15.25 4.78
CA VAL A 167 -10.56 -14.26 5.83
C VAL A 167 -12.06 -13.96 5.92
N GLY A 168 -12.88 -14.58 5.08
CA GLY A 168 -14.34 -14.44 5.11
C GLY A 168 -14.85 -13.09 4.61
N ARG A 169 -14.08 -12.39 3.77
CA ARG A 169 -14.41 -11.03 3.30
C ARG A 169 -14.87 -10.97 1.84
N SER A 170 -14.80 -12.06 1.08
CA SER A 170 -15.15 -12.09 -0.34
C SER A 170 -16.57 -11.60 -0.67
N GLY A 171 -17.52 -11.73 0.26
CA GLY A 171 -18.88 -11.20 0.12
C GLY A 171 -19.07 -9.77 0.65
N HIS A 172 -18.04 -9.16 1.21
CA HIS A 172 -18.09 -7.84 1.85
C HIS A 172 -17.34 -6.76 1.07
N VAL A 173 -16.52 -7.16 0.10
CA VAL A 173 -15.80 -6.24 -0.80
C VAL A 173 -16.58 -6.06 -2.11
N PRO A 174 -16.50 -4.88 -2.74
CA PRO A 174 -17.23 -4.61 -4.00
C PRO A 174 -16.71 -5.44 -5.19
N TYR A 175 -15.49 -5.94 -5.10
CA TYR A 175 -14.84 -6.83 -6.06
C TYR A 175 -13.65 -7.54 -5.39
N LEU A 176 -13.29 -8.71 -5.91
CA LEU A 176 -12.05 -9.39 -5.55
C LEU A 176 -10.89 -8.71 -6.28
N LEU A 177 -9.89 -8.24 -5.54
CA LEU A 177 -8.84 -7.38 -6.09
C LEU A 177 -8.00 -8.08 -7.15
N GLN A 178 -7.55 -9.32 -6.89
CA GLN A 178 -6.80 -10.12 -7.86
C GLN A 178 -7.56 -10.26 -9.17
N SER A 179 -8.79 -10.80 -9.12
CA SER A 179 -9.64 -10.95 -10.30
C SER A 179 -9.88 -9.62 -11.03
N LYS A 180 -10.02 -8.52 -10.29
CA LYS A 180 -10.23 -7.19 -10.88
C LYS A 180 -9.01 -6.74 -11.67
N LEU A 181 -7.81 -6.86 -11.11
CA LEU A 181 -6.54 -6.50 -11.77
C LEU A 181 -6.29 -7.37 -13.00
N GLU A 182 -6.53 -8.68 -12.90
CA GLU A 182 -6.41 -9.62 -14.02
C GLU A 182 -7.38 -9.30 -15.15
N SER A 183 -8.62 -8.89 -14.84
CA SER A 183 -9.61 -8.48 -15.84
C SER A 183 -9.18 -7.25 -16.66
N LEU A 184 -8.22 -6.47 -16.16
CA LEU A 184 -7.64 -5.30 -16.82
C LEU A 184 -6.31 -5.60 -17.52
N GLY A 185 -5.91 -6.87 -17.57
CA GLY A 185 -4.78 -7.36 -18.35
C GLY A 185 -3.48 -7.54 -17.56
N ALA A 186 -3.50 -7.37 -16.23
CA ALA A 186 -2.35 -7.71 -15.39
C ALA A 186 -2.20 -9.22 -15.23
N THR A 187 -0.97 -9.68 -15.03
CA THR A 187 -0.66 -11.02 -14.53
C THR A 187 -0.42 -10.89 -13.02
N VAL A 188 -1.35 -11.40 -12.21
CA VAL A 188 -1.18 -11.39 -10.75
C VAL A 188 -0.53 -12.69 -10.30
N LYS A 189 0.65 -12.57 -9.67
CA LYS A 189 1.37 -13.70 -9.08
C LYS A 189 1.23 -13.72 -7.57
N THR A 190 1.08 -14.92 -7.04
CA THR A 190 0.89 -15.16 -5.61
C THR A 190 1.79 -16.30 -5.13
N ALA A 191 2.07 -16.35 -3.84
CA ALA A 191 2.71 -17.50 -3.22
C ALA A 191 1.86 -18.77 -3.40
N LEU A 192 2.50 -19.92 -3.47
CA LEU A 192 1.81 -21.22 -3.56
C LEU A 192 0.93 -21.52 -2.33
N VAL A 193 1.33 -21.02 -1.17
CA VAL A 193 0.59 -21.17 0.07
C VAL A 193 0.05 -19.80 0.46
N PRO A 194 -1.26 -19.66 0.68
CA PRO A 194 -1.86 -18.40 1.13
C PRO A 194 -1.18 -17.84 2.38
N PHE A 195 -1.15 -16.55 2.50
CA PHE A 195 -0.51 -15.77 3.58
C PHE A 195 1.01 -15.86 3.68
N LEU A 196 1.70 -16.63 2.84
CA LEU A 196 3.14 -16.48 2.71
C LEU A 196 3.49 -15.19 1.95
N SER A 197 4.63 -14.60 2.30
CA SER A 197 5.12 -13.41 1.61
C SER A 197 5.40 -13.69 0.14
N HIS A 198 4.93 -12.79 -0.73
CA HIS A 198 5.27 -12.77 -2.14
C HIS A 198 5.39 -11.31 -2.61
N VAL A 199 6.47 -11.00 -3.32
CA VAL A 199 6.74 -9.66 -3.86
C VAL A 199 7.10 -9.80 -5.33
N GLU A 200 6.50 -8.98 -6.18
CA GLU A 200 6.83 -8.84 -7.60
C GLU A 200 7.41 -7.45 -7.86
N THR A 201 8.39 -7.39 -8.74
CA THR A 201 8.97 -6.13 -9.24
C THR A 201 8.88 -6.11 -10.76
N ASP A 202 8.14 -5.15 -11.29
CA ASP A 202 7.98 -4.90 -12.73
C ASP A 202 8.49 -3.48 -13.05
N GLY A 203 9.76 -3.39 -13.39
CA GLY A 203 10.43 -2.11 -13.59
C GLY A 203 10.47 -1.28 -12.31
N LEU A 204 9.75 -0.16 -12.29
CA LEU A 204 9.65 0.73 -11.13
C LEU A 204 8.45 0.42 -10.21
N LEU A 205 7.64 -0.57 -10.56
CA LEU A 205 6.48 -0.97 -9.77
C LEU A 205 6.80 -2.20 -8.92
N ILE A 206 6.70 -2.07 -7.61
CA ILE A 206 6.90 -3.13 -6.63
C ILE A 206 5.56 -3.43 -5.98
N THR A 207 5.16 -4.70 -5.94
CA THR A 207 3.87 -5.08 -5.35
C THR A 207 4.03 -6.31 -4.46
N GLY A 208 3.36 -6.28 -3.31
CA GLY A 208 3.37 -7.37 -2.33
C GLY A 208 1.97 -7.92 -2.06
N GLN A 209 1.88 -9.22 -1.81
CA GLN A 209 0.62 -9.94 -1.74
C GLN A 209 -0.22 -9.63 -0.50
N ASN A 210 0.38 -9.53 0.67
CA ASN A 210 -0.31 -9.58 1.96
C ASN A 210 0.52 -8.89 3.07
N PRO A 211 0.04 -8.85 4.32
CA PRO A 211 0.78 -8.21 5.41
C PRO A 211 2.23 -8.69 5.57
N LEU A 212 2.50 -9.98 5.38
CA LEU A 212 3.87 -10.52 5.49
C LEU A 212 4.78 -10.05 4.33
N SER A 213 4.21 -9.49 3.28
CA SER A 213 4.96 -8.94 2.15
C SER A 213 5.39 -7.48 2.35
N ALA A 214 4.89 -6.79 3.40
CA ALA A 214 5.09 -5.36 3.58
C ALA A 214 6.57 -5.00 3.83
N GLY A 215 7.22 -5.64 4.78
CA GLY A 215 8.66 -5.46 5.03
C GLY A 215 9.52 -5.85 3.80
N PRO A 216 9.33 -7.04 3.22
CA PRO A 216 10.02 -7.43 1.98
C PRO A 216 9.84 -6.46 0.82
N ALA A 217 8.64 -5.89 0.61
CA ALA A 217 8.39 -4.89 -0.43
C ALA A 217 9.14 -3.57 -0.14
N ALA A 218 9.21 -3.16 1.14
CA ALA A 218 10.00 -1.99 1.53
C ALA A 218 11.50 -2.20 1.27
N LYS A 219 12.04 -3.37 1.56
CA LYS A 219 13.44 -3.74 1.26
C LYS A 219 13.71 -3.71 -0.23
N ALA A 220 12.82 -4.30 -1.04
CA ALA A 220 12.93 -4.24 -2.49
C ALA A 220 12.91 -2.79 -3.01
N LEU A 221 12.10 -1.90 -2.40
CA LEU A 221 12.07 -0.49 -2.73
C LEU A 221 13.39 0.22 -2.37
N ILE A 222 13.98 -0.08 -1.22
CA ILE A 222 15.28 0.46 -0.79
C ILE A 222 16.37 0.01 -1.77
N GLU A 223 16.45 -1.27 -2.09
CA GLU A 223 17.41 -1.83 -3.04
C GLU A 223 17.28 -1.18 -4.43
N LEU A 224 16.06 -0.99 -4.93
CA LEU A 224 15.81 -0.35 -6.21
C LEU A 224 16.25 1.12 -6.19
N LEU A 225 15.98 1.86 -5.11
CA LEU A 225 16.41 3.25 -4.95
C LEU A 225 17.93 3.42 -4.92
N GLU A 226 18.65 2.46 -4.35
CA GLU A 226 20.11 2.44 -4.34
C GLU A 226 20.67 2.23 -5.75
N GLN A 227 20.06 1.35 -6.54
CA GLN A 227 20.47 1.06 -7.93
C GLN A 227 20.23 2.24 -8.88
N ILE A 228 19.12 2.97 -8.74
CA ILE A 228 18.77 4.12 -9.61
C ILE A 228 19.68 5.33 -9.33
N THR A 229 20.30 5.38 -8.14
CA THR A 229 21.09 6.56 -7.71
C THR A 229 22.57 6.46 -8.15
N VAL A 230 23.00 5.35 -8.69
CA VAL A 230 24.34 5.13 -9.25
C VAL A 230 24.36 5.52 -10.72
#